data_051f85d2adddedc3059e97debb92e7f2
#
_entry.id   051f85d2adddedc3059e97debb92e7f2
#
_cell.length_a   1.000
_cell.length_b   1.000
_cell.length_c   1.000
_cell.angle_alpha   90.00
_cell.angle_beta   90.00
_cell.angle_gamma   90.00
#
_symmetry.space_group_name_H-M   'P 1'
#
loop_
_entity.id
_entity.type
_entity.pdbx_description
1 polymer ?
#
loop_
_entity_poly.entity_id
_entity_poly.type
_entity_poly.pdbx_seq_one_letter_code
_entity_poly.pdbx_strand_id
1 'polypeptide(L)'
;CSYIAVMVITTKLNYHFQYVRGWNAQMSGLILIITPIIMAIMAPNAGKLSDRIHPQKLAAIGMAIATVAMLILTFLTRDTPLYLVVVAMILQGFGMGLFSSPNMNAIMSSVPPKDAPTASASQATMRTIGQTMSLGLLTLVFAWVMGSLELAPQYASMIVQASQTICLICTVACVLAVFASLVGIRSSDKFNTEK
;
A
#
# COMPACT_ATOMS: atom_id res chain seq x y z
N CYS A 1 2.93 4.74 -6.67
CA CYS A 1 2.55 3.31 -6.65
C CYS A 1 2.14 2.84 -5.24
N SER A 2 2.98 2.98 -4.19
CA SER A 2 2.69 2.46 -2.83
C SER A 2 1.37 2.97 -2.24
N TYR A 3 1.09 4.26 -2.36
CA TYR A 3 -0.15 4.85 -1.83
C TYR A 3 -1.40 4.45 -2.63
N ILE A 4 -1.24 4.17 -3.93
CA ILE A 4 -2.31 3.58 -4.75
C ILE A 4 -2.67 2.21 -4.19
N ALA A 5 -1.68 1.36 -3.95
CA ALA A 5 -1.86 0.02 -3.43
C ALA A 5 -2.57 -0.01 -2.06
N VAL A 6 -2.16 0.87 -1.14
CA VAL A 6 -2.79 0.96 0.19
C VAL A 6 -4.26 1.31 0.10
N MET A 7 -4.61 2.29 -0.74
CA MET A 7 -6.00 2.73 -0.88
C MET A 7 -6.87 1.64 -1.52
N VAL A 8 -6.37 0.96 -2.56
CA VAL A 8 -7.06 -0.18 -3.18
C VAL A 8 -7.30 -1.30 -2.17
N ILE A 9 -6.30 -1.67 -1.37
CA ILE A 9 -6.43 -2.73 -0.35
C ILE A 9 -7.50 -2.36 0.68
N THR A 10 -7.45 -1.14 1.22
CA THR A 10 -8.40 -0.69 2.23
C THR A 10 -9.84 -0.73 1.70
N THR A 11 -10.06 -0.24 0.48
CA THR A 11 -11.38 -0.24 -0.15
C THR A 11 -11.83 -1.66 -0.50
N LYS A 12 -10.94 -2.50 -1.02
CA LYS A 12 -11.23 -3.92 -1.28
C LYS A 12 -11.65 -4.65 -0.02
N LEU A 13 -10.90 -4.50 1.06
CA LEU A 13 -11.22 -5.17 2.33
C LEU A 13 -12.54 -4.68 2.90
N ASN A 14 -12.82 -3.36 2.78
CA ASN A 14 -14.10 -2.80 3.19
C ASN A 14 -15.27 -3.44 2.41
N TYR A 15 -15.15 -3.52 1.08
CA TYR A 15 -16.18 -4.17 0.25
C TYR A 15 -16.29 -5.68 0.53
N HIS A 16 -15.16 -6.35 0.74
CA HIS A 16 -15.16 -7.76 1.09
C HIS A 16 -15.91 -8.03 2.41
N PHE A 17 -15.65 -7.24 3.45
CA PHE A 17 -16.32 -7.42 4.74
C PHE A 17 -17.82 -7.06 4.68
N GLN A 18 -18.19 -5.98 4.00
CA GLN A 18 -19.57 -5.52 3.97
C GLN A 18 -20.44 -6.32 2.99
N TYR A 19 -19.99 -6.52 1.75
CA TYR A 19 -20.81 -7.12 0.70
C TYR A 19 -20.62 -8.63 0.53
N VAL A 20 -19.44 -9.16 0.84
CA VAL A 20 -19.16 -10.60 0.70
C VAL A 20 -19.44 -11.34 2.00
N ARG A 21 -19.06 -10.78 3.14
CA ARG A 21 -19.29 -11.38 4.48
C ARG A 21 -20.56 -10.88 5.17
N GLY A 22 -21.18 -9.83 4.68
CA GLY A 22 -22.40 -9.27 5.24
C GLY A 22 -22.22 -8.57 6.59
N TRP A 23 -20.99 -8.10 6.91
CA TRP A 23 -20.73 -7.41 8.15
C TRP A 23 -21.19 -5.94 8.08
N ASN A 24 -21.60 -5.39 9.23
CA ASN A 24 -21.92 -3.98 9.29
C ASN A 24 -20.64 -3.12 9.17
N ALA A 25 -20.81 -1.85 8.80
CA ALA A 25 -19.71 -0.92 8.59
C ALA A 25 -18.84 -0.74 9.85
N GLN A 26 -19.45 -0.82 11.04
CA GLN A 26 -18.75 -0.68 12.31
C GLN A 26 -17.77 -1.82 12.57
N MET A 27 -18.19 -3.07 12.35
CA MET A 27 -17.35 -4.24 12.52
C MET A 27 -16.22 -4.27 11.47
N SER A 28 -16.53 -3.91 10.24
CA SER A 28 -15.53 -3.78 9.17
C SER A 28 -14.47 -2.73 9.53
N GLY A 29 -14.88 -1.57 10.04
CA GLY A 29 -13.99 -0.51 10.48
C GLY A 29 -13.06 -0.92 11.62
N LEU A 30 -13.57 -1.67 12.62
CA LEU A 30 -12.77 -2.17 13.73
C LEU A 30 -11.64 -3.10 13.30
N ILE A 31 -11.84 -3.87 12.25
CA ILE A 31 -10.78 -4.75 11.72
C ILE A 31 -9.81 -3.95 10.86
N LEU A 32 -10.29 -3.04 10.04
CA LEU A 32 -9.46 -2.22 9.17
C LEU A 32 -8.47 -1.34 9.92
N ILE A 33 -8.71 -1.03 11.21
CA ILE A 33 -7.81 -0.25 12.04
C ILE A 33 -6.50 -0.99 12.39
N ILE A 34 -6.42 -2.30 12.20
CA ILE A 34 -5.20 -3.11 12.45
C ILE A 34 -4.02 -2.58 11.65
N THR A 35 -4.20 -2.33 10.35
CA THR A 35 -3.13 -1.85 9.48
C THR A 35 -2.53 -0.51 9.93
N PRO A 36 -3.30 0.56 10.19
CA PRO A 36 -2.75 1.82 10.68
C PRO A 36 -2.14 1.72 12.08
N ILE A 37 -2.65 0.86 12.98
CA ILE A 37 -2.04 0.63 14.29
C ILE A 37 -0.64 0.03 14.14
N ILE A 38 -0.50 -1.04 13.36
CA ILE A 38 0.80 -1.67 13.10
C ILE A 38 1.76 -0.67 12.43
N MET A 39 1.27 0.10 11.47
CA MET A 39 2.07 1.15 10.82
C MET A 39 2.54 2.21 11.83
N ALA A 40 1.68 2.65 12.75
CA ALA A 40 2.03 3.64 13.77
C ALA A 40 3.09 3.12 14.76
N ILE A 41 3.03 1.84 15.12
CA ILE A 41 4.03 1.19 15.99
C ILE A 41 5.37 1.03 15.26
N MET A 42 5.33 0.69 13.98
CA MET A 42 6.53 0.40 13.19
C MET A 42 7.24 1.66 12.69
N ALA A 43 6.52 2.74 12.40
CA ALA A 43 7.10 3.96 11.83
C ALA A 43 8.25 4.57 12.66
N PRO A 44 8.14 4.76 14.00
CA PRO A 44 9.23 5.28 14.81
C PRO A 44 10.43 4.31 14.90
N ASN A 45 10.18 3.00 14.92
CA ASN A 45 11.24 2.00 14.92
C ASN A 45 11.98 1.96 13.58
N ALA A 46 11.26 2.06 12.48
CA ALA A 46 11.81 2.18 11.14
C ALA A 46 12.62 3.48 10.96
N GLY A 47 12.18 4.59 11.56
CA GLY A 47 12.93 5.84 11.60
C GLY A 47 14.29 5.66 12.28
N LYS A 48 14.33 5.14 13.49
CA LYS A 48 15.57 4.85 14.23
C LYS A 48 16.49 3.84 13.50
N LEU A 49 15.88 2.87 12.81
CA LEU A 49 16.64 1.88 12.04
C LEU A 49 17.24 2.51 10.77
N SER A 50 16.56 3.48 10.16
CA SER A 50 17.07 4.22 8.99
C SER A 50 18.27 5.12 9.31
N ASP A 51 18.51 5.43 10.61
CA ASP A 51 19.71 6.15 11.04
C ASP A 51 20.96 5.25 11.05
N ARG A 52 20.76 3.93 11.12
CA ARG A 52 21.84 2.92 11.15
C ARG A 52 22.02 2.16 9.83
N ILE A 53 20.96 2.02 9.06
CA ILE A 53 20.94 1.29 7.79
C ILE A 53 20.53 2.28 6.70
N HIS A 54 21.10 2.11 5.52
CA HIS A 54 20.79 2.97 4.36
C HIS A 54 19.26 3.09 4.13
N PRO A 55 18.66 4.30 4.22
CA PRO A 55 17.22 4.49 4.18
C PRO A 55 16.52 3.84 2.98
N GLN A 56 17.17 3.90 1.81
CA GLN A 56 16.64 3.32 0.57
C GLN A 56 16.56 1.78 0.63
N LYS A 57 17.53 1.10 1.27
CA LYS A 57 17.48 -0.37 1.44
C LYS A 57 16.33 -0.78 2.34
N LEU A 58 16.14 -0.04 3.44
CA LEU A 58 15.07 -0.31 4.38
C LEU A 58 13.69 -0.05 3.74
N ALA A 59 13.56 1.02 2.97
CA ALA A 59 12.35 1.33 2.21
C ALA A 59 12.04 0.23 1.16
N ALA A 60 13.05 -0.29 0.46
CA ALA A 60 12.87 -1.38 -0.50
C ALA A 60 12.38 -2.67 0.17
N ILE A 61 12.92 -3.02 1.34
CA ILE A 61 12.47 -4.17 2.14
C ILE A 61 11.02 -3.97 2.58
N GLY A 62 10.66 -2.80 3.10
CA GLY A 62 9.29 -2.47 3.49
C GLY A 62 8.31 -2.60 2.32
N MET A 63 8.71 -2.11 1.15
CA MET A 63 7.91 -2.24 -0.07
C MET A 63 7.75 -3.69 -0.53
N ALA A 64 8.79 -4.51 -0.43
CA ALA A 64 8.72 -5.93 -0.76
C ALA A 64 7.75 -6.67 0.17
N ILE A 65 7.79 -6.41 1.48
CA ILE A 65 6.86 -6.99 2.46
C ILE A 65 5.43 -6.56 2.15
N ALA A 66 5.19 -5.28 1.86
CA ALA A 66 3.87 -4.78 1.48
C ALA A 66 3.36 -5.43 0.19
N THR A 67 4.24 -5.68 -0.78
CA THR A 67 3.90 -6.38 -2.03
C THR A 67 3.48 -7.83 -1.77
N VAL A 68 4.18 -8.55 -0.87
CA VAL A 68 3.80 -9.91 -0.46
C VAL A 68 2.43 -9.91 0.23
N ALA A 69 2.19 -8.97 1.13
CA ALA A 69 0.88 -8.81 1.76
C ALA A 69 -0.24 -8.56 0.73
N MET A 70 0.03 -7.74 -0.28
CA MET A 70 -0.89 -7.46 -1.36
C MET A 70 -1.16 -8.69 -2.22
N LEU A 71 -0.14 -9.50 -2.51
CA LEU A 71 -0.31 -10.78 -3.19
C LEU A 71 -1.25 -11.71 -2.44
N ILE A 72 -1.07 -11.86 -1.12
CA ILE A 72 -1.96 -12.67 -0.28
C ILE A 72 -3.40 -12.15 -0.38
N LEU A 73 -3.58 -10.84 -0.28
CA LEU A 73 -4.89 -10.20 -0.37
C LEU A 73 -5.52 -10.26 -1.77
N THR A 74 -4.72 -10.41 -2.83
CA THR A 74 -5.23 -10.57 -4.20
C THR A 74 -6.07 -11.84 -4.34
N PHE A 75 -5.61 -12.94 -3.74
CA PHE A 75 -6.30 -14.23 -3.79
C PHE A 75 -7.40 -14.40 -2.75
N LEU A 76 -7.86 -13.31 -2.15
CA LEU A 76 -8.95 -13.33 -1.17
C LEU A 76 -10.26 -13.78 -1.84
N THR A 77 -10.85 -14.86 -1.29
CA THR A 77 -12.13 -15.42 -1.70
C THR A 77 -13.13 -15.37 -0.54
N ARG A 78 -14.41 -15.72 -0.80
CA ARG A 78 -15.46 -15.76 0.22
C ARG A 78 -15.10 -16.70 1.38
N ASP A 79 -14.44 -17.82 1.07
CA ASP A 79 -14.11 -18.89 2.03
C ASP A 79 -12.77 -18.67 2.73
N THR A 80 -12.07 -17.58 2.43
CA THR A 80 -10.77 -17.30 3.04
C THR A 80 -10.93 -17.08 4.55
N PRO A 81 -10.21 -17.82 5.40
CA PRO A 81 -10.31 -17.69 6.84
C PRO A 81 -9.85 -16.30 7.30
N LEU A 82 -10.54 -15.75 8.31
CA LEU A 82 -10.30 -14.40 8.80
C LEU A 82 -8.86 -14.18 9.31
N TYR A 83 -8.25 -15.21 9.93
CA TYR A 83 -6.89 -15.10 10.43
C TYR A 83 -5.88 -14.78 9.32
N LEU A 84 -6.07 -15.32 8.12
CA LEU A 84 -5.20 -15.06 6.98
C LEU A 84 -5.32 -13.61 6.50
N VAL A 85 -6.53 -13.06 6.54
CA VAL A 85 -6.77 -11.64 6.24
C VAL A 85 -6.08 -10.75 7.27
N VAL A 86 -6.21 -11.07 8.55
CA VAL A 86 -5.56 -10.33 9.65
C VAL A 86 -4.04 -10.39 9.53
N VAL A 87 -3.46 -11.56 9.24
CA VAL A 87 -2.02 -11.72 9.02
C VAL A 87 -1.55 -10.86 7.84
N ALA A 88 -2.28 -10.86 6.74
CA ALA A 88 -1.95 -10.02 5.59
C ALA A 88 -2.05 -8.51 5.91
N MET A 89 -3.02 -8.10 6.74
CA MET A 89 -3.15 -6.71 7.20
C MET A 89 -1.99 -6.30 8.13
N ILE A 90 -1.54 -7.19 9.00
CA ILE A 90 -0.36 -6.97 9.84
C ILE A 90 0.89 -6.82 8.97
N LEU A 91 1.10 -7.72 8.01
CA LEU A 91 2.21 -7.64 7.06
C LEU A 91 2.17 -6.34 6.25
N GLN A 92 0.98 -5.92 5.81
CA GLN A 92 0.79 -4.65 5.09
C GLN A 92 1.16 -3.45 5.96
N GLY A 93 0.68 -3.39 7.20
CA GLY A 93 1.01 -2.33 8.15
C GLY A 93 2.50 -2.28 8.48
N PHE A 94 3.12 -3.45 8.67
CA PHE A 94 4.56 -3.60 8.90
C PHE A 94 5.37 -3.11 7.71
N GLY A 95 5.06 -3.57 6.50
CA GLY A 95 5.73 -3.17 5.26
C GLY A 95 5.62 -1.66 5.01
N MET A 96 4.44 -1.09 5.20
CA MET A 96 4.21 0.35 5.02
C MET A 96 4.88 1.21 6.11
N GLY A 97 4.95 0.72 7.35
CA GLY A 97 5.70 1.37 8.43
C GLY A 97 7.20 1.42 8.13
N LEU A 98 7.76 0.30 7.66
CA LEU A 98 9.17 0.22 7.23
C LEU A 98 9.47 1.04 5.98
N PHE A 99 8.50 1.26 5.10
CA PHE A 99 8.67 2.06 3.89
C PHE A 99 8.53 3.56 4.14
N SER A 100 7.49 3.98 4.86
CA SER A 100 7.05 5.38 4.92
C SER A 100 8.07 6.29 5.60
N SER A 101 8.61 5.89 6.76
CA SER A 101 9.54 6.69 7.55
C SER A 101 10.92 6.81 6.89
N PRO A 102 11.60 5.73 6.46
CA PRO A 102 12.88 5.84 5.76
C PRO A 102 12.78 6.58 4.42
N ASN A 103 11.67 6.39 3.69
CA ASN A 103 11.44 7.11 2.44
C ASN A 103 11.32 8.63 2.67
N MET A 104 10.65 9.05 3.76
CA MET A 104 10.59 10.47 4.14
C MET A 104 11.98 11.00 4.51
N ASN A 105 12.74 10.25 5.30
CA ASN A 105 14.11 10.61 5.67
C ASN A 105 15.01 10.76 4.44
N ALA A 106 14.90 9.83 3.47
CA ALA A 106 15.66 9.90 2.23
C ALA A 106 15.32 11.17 1.41
N ILE A 107 14.05 11.55 1.34
CA ILE A 107 13.61 12.77 0.66
C ILE A 107 14.13 14.02 1.39
N MET A 108 13.99 14.06 2.71
CA MET A 108 14.42 15.23 3.50
C MET A 108 15.94 15.42 3.49
N SER A 109 16.71 14.33 3.48
CA SER A 109 18.18 14.40 3.41
C SER A 109 18.73 14.76 2.03
N SER A 110 17.91 14.68 0.99
CA SER A 110 18.32 15.02 -0.39
C SER A 110 18.10 16.48 -0.76
N VAL A 111 17.50 17.28 0.14
CA VAL A 111 17.24 18.71 -0.09
C VAL A 111 17.91 19.58 0.98
N PRO A 112 18.32 20.84 0.67
CA PRO A 112 18.77 21.78 1.66
C PRO A 112 17.73 22.06 2.75
N PRO A 113 18.12 22.32 4.01
CA PRO A 113 17.14 22.56 5.10
C PRO A 113 16.12 23.66 4.82
N LYS A 114 16.49 24.68 4.06
CA LYS A 114 15.59 25.77 3.63
C LYS A 114 14.44 25.30 2.74
N ASP A 115 14.64 24.22 1.98
CA ASP A 115 13.69 23.69 1.00
C ASP A 115 12.89 22.50 1.57
N ALA A 116 13.17 22.07 2.80
CA ALA A 116 12.49 20.95 3.46
C ALA A 116 10.96 21.11 3.55
N PRO A 117 10.38 22.31 3.84
CA PRO A 117 8.95 22.51 3.82
C PRO A 117 8.32 22.27 2.44
N THR A 118 9.00 22.73 1.37
CA THR A 118 8.55 22.56 -0.02
C THR A 118 8.60 21.08 -0.43
N ALA A 119 9.66 20.36 -0.06
CA ALA A 119 9.78 18.92 -0.31
C ALA A 119 8.70 18.13 0.41
N SER A 120 8.41 18.48 1.66
CA SER A 120 7.33 17.87 2.45
C SER A 120 5.95 18.11 1.82
N ALA A 121 5.67 19.33 1.41
CA ALA A 121 4.43 19.69 0.71
C ALA A 121 4.28 18.95 -0.62
N SER A 122 5.34 18.86 -1.41
CA SER A 122 5.37 18.13 -2.68
C SER A 122 5.10 16.63 -2.45
N GLN A 123 5.69 16.02 -1.42
CA GLN A 123 5.43 14.63 -1.08
C GLN A 123 3.97 14.41 -0.66
N ALA A 124 3.40 15.31 0.15
CA ALA A 124 1.99 15.24 0.56
C ALA A 124 1.06 15.33 -0.67
N THR A 125 1.35 16.24 -1.59
CA THR A 125 0.61 16.38 -2.85
C THR A 125 0.67 15.11 -3.70
N MET A 126 1.86 14.53 -3.91
CA MET A 126 2.03 13.28 -4.65
C MET A 126 1.32 12.11 -3.99
N ARG A 127 1.29 12.07 -2.67
CA ARG A 127 0.50 11.09 -1.92
C ARG A 127 -0.98 11.22 -2.21
N THR A 128 -1.53 12.43 -2.13
CA THR A 128 -2.94 12.71 -2.39
C THR A 128 -3.32 12.38 -3.84
N ILE A 129 -2.51 12.79 -4.81
CA ILE A 129 -2.69 12.44 -6.22
C ILE A 129 -2.74 10.91 -6.39
N GLY A 130 -1.80 10.18 -5.79
CA GLY A 130 -1.78 8.72 -5.83
C GLY A 130 -3.05 8.09 -5.25
N GLN A 131 -3.54 8.60 -4.13
CA GLN A 131 -4.78 8.13 -3.51
C GLN A 131 -6.02 8.41 -4.38
N THR A 132 -6.11 9.60 -4.97
CA THR A 132 -7.23 9.96 -5.87
C THR A 132 -7.21 9.13 -7.15
N MET A 133 -6.04 8.95 -7.77
CA MET A 133 -5.90 8.07 -8.94
C MET A 133 -6.31 6.63 -8.62
N SER A 134 -6.03 6.16 -7.41
CA SER A 134 -6.44 4.85 -6.94
C SER A 134 -7.95 4.67 -6.94
N LEU A 135 -8.67 5.67 -6.42
CA LEU A 135 -10.14 5.65 -6.42
C LEU A 135 -10.70 5.66 -7.85
N GLY A 136 -10.12 6.48 -8.73
CA GLY A 136 -10.49 6.52 -10.15
C GLY A 136 -10.28 5.16 -10.84
N LEU A 137 -9.12 4.53 -10.65
CA LEU A 137 -8.84 3.20 -11.19
C LEU A 137 -9.81 2.14 -10.64
N LEU A 138 -10.10 2.20 -9.35
CA LEU A 138 -11.05 1.29 -8.70
C LEU A 138 -12.43 1.44 -9.31
N THR A 139 -12.92 2.67 -9.45
CA THR A 139 -14.22 2.97 -10.06
C THR A 139 -14.30 2.49 -11.52
N LEU A 140 -13.23 2.71 -12.30
CA LEU A 140 -13.16 2.24 -13.69
C LEU A 140 -13.23 0.70 -13.79
N VAL A 141 -12.47 -0.01 -12.96
CA VAL A 141 -12.48 -1.48 -12.97
C VAL A 141 -13.84 -2.02 -12.52
N PHE A 142 -14.46 -1.41 -11.50
CA PHE A 142 -15.81 -1.79 -11.08
C PHE A 142 -16.84 -1.51 -12.17
N ALA A 143 -16.80 -0.36 -12.83
CA ALA A 143 -17.68 -0.04 -13.94
C ALA A 143 -17.50 -1.01 -15.12
N TRP A 144 -16.25 -1.42 -15.39
CA TRP A 144 -15.97 -2.38 -16.48
C TRP A 144 -16.46 -3.79 -16.17
N VAL A 145 -16.35 -4.25 -14.92
CA VAL A 145 -16.75 -5.62 -14.51
C VAL A 145 -18.25 -5.70 -14.20
N MET A 146 -18.80 -4.69 -13.53
CA MET A 146 -20.18 -4.67 -13.04
C MET A 146 -21.14 -3.89 -13.95
N GLY A 147 -20.62 -3.06 -14.86
CA GLY A 147 -21.44 -2.18 -15.71
C GLY A 147 -22.24 -1.18 -14.87
N SER A 148 -23.56 -1.12 -15.09
CA SER A 148 -24.50 -0.25 -14.36
C SER A 148 -25.13 -0.89 -13.11
N LEU A 149 -24.63 -2.06 -12.66
CA LEU A 149 -25.15 -2.76 -11.49
C LEU A 149 -24.73 -2.07 -10.20
N GLU A 150 -25.66 -1.94 -9.26
CA GLU A 150 -25.37 -1.39 -7.93
C GLU A 150 -24.57 -2.40 -7.08
N LEU A 151 -23.77 -1.87 -6.15
CA LEU A 151 -23.02 -2.68 -5.17
C LEU A 151 -24.03 -3.30 -4.19
N ALA A 152 -24.39 -4.56 -4.43
CA ALA A 152 -25.32 -5.30 -3.59
C ALA A 152 -24.79 -6.71 -3.29
N PRO A 153 -25.16 -7.32 -2.15
CA PRO A 153 -24.68 -8.65 -1.74
C PRO A 153 -24.97 -9.76 -2.76
N GLN A 154 -26.00 -9.60 -3.58
CA GLN A 154 -26.36 -10.54 -4.65
C GLN A 154 -25.29 -10.62 -5.76
N TYR A 155 -24.44 -9.61 -5.91
CA TYR A 155 -23.35 -9.55 -6.90
C TYR A 155 -21.97 -9.78 -6.26
N ALA A 156 -21.91 -10.46 -5.10
CA ALA A 156 -20.68 -10.70 -4.36
C ALA A 156 -19.56 -11.34 -5.20
N SER A 157 -19.91 -12.25 -6.14
CA SER A 157 -18.92 -12.87 -7.05
C SER A 157 -18.29 -11.86 -8.01
N MET A 158 -19.07 -10.93 -8.55
CA MET A 158 -18.56 -9.86 -9.43
C MET A 158 -17.71 -8.85 -8.65
N ILE A 159 -18.10 -8.53 -7.41
CA ILE A 159 -17.31 -7.68 -6.51
C ILE A 159 -15.95 -8.31 -6.20
N VAL A 160 -15.91 -9.62 -5.97
CA VAL A 160 -14.66 -10.36 -5.76
C VAL A 160 -13.79 -10.31 -7.03
N GLN A 161 -14.35 -10.60 -8.20
CA GLN A 161 -13.62 -10.53 -9.48
C GLN A 161 -13.06 -9.15 -9.76
N ALA A 162 -13.87 -8.09 -9.66
CA ALA A 162 -13.43 -6.72 -9.86
C ALA A 162 -12.30 -6.35 -8.90
N SER A 163 -12.44 -6.73 -7.62
CA SER A 163 -11.43 -6.47 -6.61
C SER A 163 -10.14 -7.27 -6.79
N GLN A 164 -10.20 -8.50 -7.32
CA GLN A 164 -9.02 -9.30 -7.68
C GLN A 164 -8.28 -8.68 -8.87
N THR A 165 -9.00 -8.27 -9.90
CA THR A 165 -8.42 -7.64 -11.10
C THR A 165 -7.64 -6.38 -10.75
N ILE A 166 -8.22 -5.48 -9.96
CA ILE A 166 -7.51 -4.25 -9.57
C ILE A 166 -6.32 -4.54 -8.64
N CYS A 167 -6.43 -5.50 -7.73
CA CYS A 167 -5.31 -5.91 -6.89
C CYS A 167 -4.16 -6.50 -7.70
N LEU A 168 -4.45 -7.30 -8.75
CA LEU A 168 -3.44 -7.81 -9.67
C LEU A 168 -2.70 -6.67 -10.37
N ILE A 169 -3.42 -5.71 -10.93
CA ILE A 169 -2.84 -4.54 -11.59
C ILE A 169 -1.93 -3.77 -10.62
N CYS A 170 -2.42 -3.52 -9.40
CA CYS A 170 -1.63 -2.82 -8.38
C CYS A 170 -0.43 -3.64 -7.90
N THR A 171 -0.54 -4.96 -7.81
CA THR A 171 0.58 -5.85 -7.44
C THR A 171 1.68 -5.78 -8.49
N VAL A 172 1.34 -5.86 -9.78
CA VAL A 172 2.31 -5.70 -10.87
C VAL A 172 2.99 -4.34 -10.78
N ALA A 173 2.23 -3.26 -10.57
CA ALA A 173 2.79 -1.93 -10.41
C ALA A 173 3.72 -1.83 -9.17
N CYS A 174 3.40 -2.50 -8.06
CA CYS A 174 4.26 -2.54 -6.88
C CYS A 174 5.54 -3.34 -7.12
N VAL A 175 5.47 -4.48 -7.81
CA VAL A 175 6.64 -5.27 -8.20
C VAL A 175 7.57 -4.43 -9.06
N LEU A 176 7.04 -3.74 -10.08
CA LEU A 176 7.83 -2.83 -10.92
C LEU A 176 8.46 -1.70 -10.09
N ALA A 177 7.75 -1.15 -9.12
CA ALA A 177 8.26 -0.12 -8.23
C ALA A 177 9.40 -0.65 -7.33
N VAL A 178 9.31 -1.89 -6.83
CA VAL A 178 10.40 -2.56 -6.08
C VAL A 178 11.64 -2.72 -6.97
N PHE A 179 11.47 -3.20 -8.20
CA PHE A 179 12.58 -3.32 -9.15
C PHE A 179 13.22 -1.97 -9.46
N ALA A 180 12.42 -0.94 -9.72
CA ALA A 180 12.92 0.41 -9.96
C ALA A 180 13.69 0.96 -8.75
N SER A 181 13.23 0.70 -7.53
CA SER A 181 13.90 1.08 -6.29
C SER A 181 15.25 0.37 -6.13
N LEU A 182 15.32 -0.93 -6.43
CA LEU A 182 16.56 -1.71 -6.37
C LEU A 182 17.60 -1.24 -7.41
N VAL A 183 17.16 -0.90 -8.61
CA VAL A 183 18.02 -0.34 -9.65
C VAL A 183 18.56 1.04 -9.23
N GLY A 184 17.72 1.88 -8.61
CA GLY A 184 18.13 3.18 -8.06
C GLY A 184 19.21 3.07 -6.98
N ILE A 185 19.16 2.06 -6.11
CA ILE A 185 20.17 1.79 -5.09
C ILE A 185 21.50 1.47 -5.75
N ARG A 186 21.50 0.62 -6.77
CA ARG A 186 22.72 0.19 -7.51
C ARG A 186 23.39 1.35 -8.24
N SER A 187 22.62 2.33 -8.70
CA SER A 187 23.13 3.54 -9.34
C SER A 187 23.78 4.50 -8.31
N SER A 188 23.20 4.62 -7.12
CA SER A 188 23.71 5.47 -6.04
C SER A 188 25.03 4.95 -5.45
N ASP A 189 25.19 3.62 -5.33
CA ASP A 189 26.44 3.00 -4.84
C ASP A 189 27.62 3.25 -5.82
N LYS A 190 27.36 3.32 -7.14
CA LYS A 190 28.40 3.65 -8.13
C LYS A 190 28.90 5.10 -8.03
N PHE A 191 28.01 6.05 -7.75
CA PHE A 191 28.37 7.47 -7.60
C PHE A 191 29.21 7.74 -6.35
N ASN A 192 29.05 6.94 -5.28
CA ASN A 192 29.84 7.07 -4.05
C ASN A 192 31.22 6.39 -4.09
N THR A 193 31.45 5.48 -5.03
CA THR A 193 32.76 4.82 -5.23
C THR A 193 33.70 5.62 -6.15
N GLU A 194 33.19 6.64 -6.85
CA GLU A 194 33.96 7.52 -7.73
C GLU A 194 34.33 8.87 -7.08
N LYS A 195 34.00 9.08 -5.79
CA LYS A 195 34.45 10.21 -4.98
C LYS A 195 35.43 9.73 -3.92
#